data_6c574505e576c0230828f8ff1236d542
#
_entry.id   6c574505e576c0230828f8ff1236d542
#
_cell.length_a   1.000
_cell.length_b   1.000
_cell.length_c   1.000
_cell.angle_alpha   90.00
_cell.angle_beta   90.00
_cell.angle_gamma   90.00
#
_symmetry.space_group_name_H-M   'P 1'
#
loop_
_entity.id
_entity.type
_entity.pdbx_description
1 polymer ?
#
loop_
_entity_poly.entity_id
_entity_poly.type
_entity_poly.pdbx_seq_one_letter_code
_entity_poly.pdbx_strand_id
1 'polypeptide(L)'
;LGIAYCVGSIDIKPFKLTKSSDFVTSYVLNLVAVTEIIKIFESNLKRNKGSVVLFSTVAAKKGFVNHSIISSAKSGVEGLTVALAAEFAPNIRVNCIAPSLTKSKIASSIIKNEKIEESIAKMHPLKRLGEGNDSANLAIFLLTSKSSWITGQIIAVDGGRSSIA
;
A
#
# COMPACT_ATOMS: atom_id res chain seq x y z
N LEU A 1 -17.85 10.67 -1.20
CA LEU A 1 -17.67 9.27 -1.63
C LEU A 1 -16.19 8.94 -1.65
N GLY A 2 -15.82 7.74 -1.20
CA GLY A 2 -14.42 7.32 -1.19
C GLY A 2 -14.25 5.82 -1.38
N ILE A 3 -13.06 5.44 -1.86
CA ILE A 3 -12.64 4.05 -2.01
C ILE A 3 -11.34 3.85 -1.25
N ALA A 4 -11.28 2.86 -0.36
CA ALA A 4 -10.04 2.33 0.18
C ALA A 4 -9.84 0.91 -0.37
N TYR A 5 -8.85 0.71 -1.23
CA TYR A 5 -8.58 -0.60 -1.81
C TYR A 5 -7.55 -1.35 -0.97
N CYS A 6 -8.04 -2.22 -0.10
CA CYS A 6 -7.24 -2.98 0.87
C CYS A 6 -6.97 -4.45 0.42
N VAL A 7 -7.32 -4.81 -0.82
CA VAL A 7 -7.08 -6.16 -1.35
C VAL A 7 -5.63 -6.28 -1.81
N GLY A 8 -5.01 -7.41 -1.51
CA GLY A 8 -3.64 -7.67 -1.93
C GLY A 8 -3.09 -8.98 -1.38
N SER A 9 -1.88 -9.28 -1.76
CA SER A 9 -1.10 -10.44 -1.28
C SER A 9 0.32 -10.01 -0.91
N ILE A 10 1.01 -10.86 -0.15
CA ILE A 10 2.45 -10.75 0.08
C ILE A 10 3.07 -12.07 -0.36
N ASP A 11 3.87 -12.02 -1.42
CA ASP A 11 4.60 -13.18 -1.92
C ASP A 11 6.11 -12.92 -1.78
N ILE A 12 6.75 -13.65 -0.86
CA ILE A 12 8.15 -13.48 -0.48
C ILE A 12 8.89 -14.77 -0.74
N LYS A 13 9.82 -14.75 -1.69
CA LYS A 13 10.68 -15.88 -2.00
C LYS A 13 11.99 -15.43 -2.66
N PRO A 14 13.08 -16.25 -2.57
CA PRO A 14 14.33 -15.98 -3.27
C PRO A 14 14.11 -15.78 -4.77
N PHE A 15 14.75 -14.79 -5.37
CA PHE A 15 14.56 -14.45 -6.80
C PHE A 15 14.77 -15.67 -7.72
N LYS A 16 15.78 -16.48 -7.45
CA LYS A 16 16.05 -17.70 -8.23
C LYS A 16 14.91 -18.75 -8.23
N LEU A 17 13.98 -18.65 -7.29
CA LEU A 17 12.82 -19.53 -7.17
C LEU A 17 11.55 -18.90 -7.72
N THR A 18 11.61 -17.67 -8.19
CA THR A 18 10.43 -16.99 -8.77
C THR A 18 10.16 -17.51 -10.18
N LYS A 19 8.89 -17.46 -10.55
CA LYS A 19 8.40 -17.76 -11.91
C LYS A 19 7.72 -16.52 -12.47
N SER A 20 7.68 -16.38 -13.78
CA SER A 20 6.94 -15.29 -14.43
C SER A 20 5.47 -15.23 -13.99
N SER A 21 4.85 -16.39 -13.75
CA SER A 21 3.48 -16.49 -13.25
C SER A 21 3.29 -15.85 -11.87
N ASP A 22 4.31 -15.88 -10.99
CA ASP A 22 4.22 -15.25 -9.67
C ASP A 22 4.08 -13.73 -9.81
N PHE A 23 4.86 -13.14 -10.72
CA PHE A 23 4.78 -11.71 -11.02
C PHE A 23 3.41 -11.35 -11.62
N VAL A 24 2.96 -12.10 -12.64
CA VAL A 24 1.65 -11.86 -13.28
C VAL A 24 0.53 -11.92 -12.25
N THR A 25 0.49 -12.97 -11.43
CA THR A 25 -0.54 -13.14 -10.40
C THR A 25 -0.51 -11.98 -9.39
N SER A 26 0.67 -11.59 -8.94
CA SER A 26 0.83 -10.47 -8.02
C SER A 26 0.38 -9.14 -8.64
N TYR A 27 0.72 -8.89 -9.90
CA TYR A 27 0.29 -7.69 -10.63
C TYR A 27 -1.23 -7.66 -10.82
N VAL A 28 -1.82 -8.76 -11.23
CA VAL A 28 -3.28 -8.84 -11.44
C VAL A 28 -4.02 -8.50 -10.15
N LEU A 29 -3.64 -9.12 -9.03
CA LEU A 29 -4.34 -8.91 -7.76
C LEU A 29 -4.07 -7.54 -7.15
N ASN A 30 -2.79 -7.11 -7.11
CA ASN A 30 -2.40 -5.90 -6.38
C ASN A 30 -2.58 -4.62 -7.20
N LEU A 31 -2.53 -4.69 -8.53
CA LEU A 31 -2.51 -3.51 -9.40
C LEU A 31 -3.69 -3.49 -10.40
N VAL A 32 -3.86 -4.55 -11.21
CA VAL A 32 -4.88 -4.53 -12.28
C VAL A 32 -6.28 -4.51 -11.69
N ALA A 33 -6.56 -5.31 -10.68
CA ALA A 33 -7.90 -5.40 -10.08
C ALA A 33 -8.42 -4.05 -9.56
N VAL A 34 -7.55 -3.21 -9.00
CA VAL A 34 -7.97 -1.89 -8.51
C VAL A 34 -8.35 -0.95 -9.65
N THR A 35 -7.73 -1.06 -10.83
CA THR A 35 -8.09 -0.22 -11.98
C THR A 35 -9.53 -0.47 -12.43
N GLU A 36 -9.97 -1.73 -12.43
CA GLU A 36 -11.35 -2.09 -12.78
C GLU A 36 -12.35 -1.54 -11.75
N ILE A 37 -12.03 -1.64 -10.46
CA ILE A 37 -12.87 -1.04 -9.40
C ILE A 37 -12.98 0.48 -9.57
N ILE A 38 -11.87 1.17 -9.82
CA ILE A 38 -11.89 2.62 -9.98
C ILE A 38 -12.73 3.02 -11.21
N LYS A 39 -12.59 2.34 -12.35
CA LYS A 39 -13.39 2.58 -13.57
C LYS A 39 -14.88 2.48 -13.30
N ILE A 40 -15.33 1.43 -12.59
CA ILE A 40 -16.75 1.24 -12.25
C ILE A 40 -17.31 2.43 -11.47
N PHE A 41 -16.53 2.99 -10.54
CA PHE A 41 -16.99 4.06 -9.66
C PHE A 41 -16.56 5.48 -10.09
N GLU A 42 -15.82 5.62 -11.19
CA GLU A 42 -15.25 6.91 -11.63
C GLU A 42 -16.29 8.03 -11.74
N SER A 43 -17.41 7.80 -12.43
CA SER A 43 -18.46 8.81 -12.60
C SER A 43 -19.05 9.25 -11.25
N ASN A 44 -19.24 8.30 -10.32
CA ASN A 44 -19.75 8.59 -8.99
C ASN A 44 -18.72 9.35 -8.14
N LEU A 45 -17.45 8.98 -8.23
CA LEU A 45 -16.35 9.69 -7.57
C LEU A 45 -16.25 11.12 -8.07
N LYS A 46 -16.25 11.34 -9.39
CA LYS A 46 -16.19 12.69 -9.99
C LYS A 46 -17.34 13.57 -9.52
N ARG A 47 -18.58 13.09 -9.56
CA ARG A 47 -19.78 13.83 -9.14
C ARG A 47 -19.71 14.27 -7.68
N ASN A 48 -19.09 13.45 -6.82
CA ASN A 48 -19.04 13.67 -5.37
C ASN A 48 -17.71 14.26 -4.90
N LYS A 49 -16.82 14.71 -5.80
CA LYS A 49 -15.46 15.15 -5.46
C LYS A 49 -14.77 14.14 -4.54
N GLY A 50 -14.76 12.89 -4.97
CA GLY A 50 -14.39 11.74 -4.16
C GLY A 50 -12.90 11.63 -3.87
N SER A 51 -12.56 10.59 -3.11
CA SER A 51 -11.16 10.28 -2.77
C SER A 51 -10.90 8.78 -2.89
N VAL A 52 -9.73 8.43 -3.43
CA VAL A 52 -9.24 7.07 -3.55
C VAL A 52 -7.98 6.92 -2.69
N VAL A 53 -7.94 5.88 -1.89
CA VAL A 53 -6.77 5.49 -1.09
C VAL A 53 -6.33 4.09 -1.51
N LEU A 54 -5.11 4.00 -2.02
CA LEU A 54 -4.45 2.77 -2.40
C LEU A 54 -3.44 2.34 -1.33
N PHE A 55 -3.05 1.08 -1.34
CA PHE A 55 -2.07 0.55 -0.39
C PHE A 55 -0.87 -0.05 -1.13
N SER A 56 0.30 0.56 -0.89
CA SER A 56 1.62 0.07 -1.27
C SER A 56 2.29 -0.64 -0.08
N THR A 57 3.59 -0.56 -0.01
CA THR A 57 4.46 -1.02 1.07
C THR A 57 5.76 -0.21 1.06
N VAL A 58 6.40 -0.03 2.18
CA VAL A 58 7.76 0.54 2.21
C VAL A 58 8.77 -0.28 1.39
N ALA A 59 8.48 -1.55 1.15
CA ALA A 59 9.29 -2.42 0.29
C ALA A 59 9.29 -1.99 -1.20
N ALA A 60 8.37 -1.13 -1.63
CA ALA A 60 8.36 -0.58 -2.97
C ALA A 60 9.55 0.35 -3.24
N LYS A 61 10.06 1.04 -2.19
CA LYS A 61 11.19 1.98 -2.28
C LYS A 61 12.43 1.51 -1.54
N LYS A 62 12.27 0.88 -0.37
CA LYS A 62 13.36 0.33 0.42
C LYS A 62 13.58 -1.14 0.03
N GLY A 63 14.79 -1.50 -0.41
CA GLY A 63 15.12 -2.88 -0.77
C GLY A 63 15.03 -3.83 0.43
N PHE A 64 14.34 -4.94 0.22
CA PHE A 64 14.30 -6.07 1.15
C PHE A 64 14.61 -7.37 0.41
N VAL A 65 15.35 -8.24 1.06
CA VAL A 65 15.68 -9.57 0.50
C VAL A 65 14.39 -10.35 0.24
N ASN A 66 14.32 -11.05 -0.89
CA ASN A 66 13.21 -11.90 -1.31
C ASN A 66 11.89 -11.17 -1.66
N HIS A 67 11.88 -9.85 -1.79
CA HIS A 67 10.66 -9.06 -2.03
C HIS A 67 10.44 -8.67 -3.50
N SER A 68 11.17 -9.23 -4.46
CA SER A 68 11.12 -8.80 -5.86
C SER A 68 9.71 -8.78 -6.46
N ILE A 69 8.88 -9.79 -6.16
CA ILE A 69 7.51 -9.90 -6.67
C ILE A 69 6.64 -8.76 -6.13
N ILE A 70 6.53 -8.68 -4.80
CA ILE A 70 5.62 -7.71 -4.18
C ILE A 70 6.11 -6.27 -4.33
N SER A 71 7.43 -6.03 -4.25
CA SER A 71 8.00 -4.69 -4.45
C SER A 71 7.69 -4.15 -5.84
N SER A 72 7.84 -4.96 -6.89
CA SER A 72 7.55 -4.53 -8.27
C SER A 72 6.07 -4.23 -8.47
N ALA A 73 5.16 -5.09 -7.96
CA ALA A 73 3.72 -4.87 -8.06
C ALA A 73 3.28 -3.59 -7.30
N LYS A 74 3.80 -3.38 -6.10
CA LYS A 74 3.43 -2.23 -5.26
C LYS A 74 4.08 -0.91 -5.74
N SER A 75 5.25 -0.96 -6.37
CA SER A 75 5.80 0.20 -7.10
C SER A 75 4.88 0.61 -8.25
N GLY A 76 4.26 -0.37 -8.93
CA GLY A 76 3.22 -0.10 -9.93
C GLY A 76 2.01 0.63 -9.33
N VAL A 77 1.57 0.26 -8.12
CA VAL A 77 0.48 0.96 -7.41
C VAL A 77 0.87 2.41 -7.09
N GLU A 78 2.12 2.67 -6.72
CA GLU A 78 2.60 4.05 -6.47
C GLU A 78 2.59 4.88 -7.77
N GLY A 79 3.08 4.31 -8.88
CA GLY A 79 3.01 4.95 -10.19
C GLY A 79 1.58 5.22 -10.64
N LEU A 80 0.68 4.25 -10.46
CA LEU A 80 -0.75 4.40 -10.75
C LEU A 80 -1.37 5.52 -9.90
N THR A 81 -1.00 5.64 -8.63
CA THR A 81 -1.47 6.70 -7.73
C THR A 81 -1.18 8.09 -8.30
N VAL A 82 0.05 8.32 -8.72
CA VAL A 82 0.48 9.62 -9.25
C VAL A 82 -0.21 9.91 -10.58
N ALA A 83 -0.28 8.93 -11.48
CA ALA A 83 -0.93 9.07 -12.78
C ALA A 83 -2.42 9.40 -12.64
N LEU A 84 -3.15 8.65 -11.81
CA LEU A 84 -4.58 8.89 -11.60
C LEU A 84 -4.84 10.19 -10.83
N ALA A 85 -3.97 10.60 -9.92
CA ALA A 85 -4.07 11.89 -9.26
C ALA A 85 -4.00 13.05 -10.25
N ALA A 86 -3.11 12.97 -11.23
CA ALA A 86 -2.98 13.96 -12.29
C ALA A 86 -4.20 13.96 -13.25
N GLU A 87 -4.64 12.76 -13.65
CA GLU A 87 -5.75 12.61 -14.60
C GLU A 87 -7.10 13.03 -14.01
N PHE A 88 -7.32 12.77 -12.74
CA PHE A 88 -8.62 12.98 -12.08
C PHE A 88 -8.76 14.35 -11.39
N ALA A 89 -7.68 15.09 -11.23
CA ALA A 89 -7.74 16.43 -10.69
C ALA A 89 -8.62 17.36 -11.59
N PRO A 90 -9.39 18.28 -11.01
CA PRO A 90 -9.56 18.58 -9.58
C PRO A 90 -10.70 17.80 -8.91
N ASN A 91 -11.28 16.80 -9.58
CA ASN A 91 -12.55 16.18 -9.17
C ASN A 91 -12.38 14.99 -8.20
N ILE A 92 -11.27 14.22 -8.30
CA ILE A 92 -11.00 13.07 -7.43
C ILE A 92 -9.57 13.21 -6.92
N ARG A 93 -9.37 13.01 -5.63
CA ARG A 93 -8.04 12.89 -5.03
C ARG A 93 -7.64 11.42 -4.98
N VAL A 94 -6.38 11.13 -5.30
CA VAL A 94 -5.84 9.78 -5.26
C VAL A 94 -4.54 9.80 -4.45
N ASN A 95 -4.47 9.03 -3.38
CA ASN A 95 -3.30 8.93 -2.53
C ASN A 95 -3.00 7.45 -2.19
N CYS A 96 -1.79 7.18 -1.75
CA CYS A 96 -1.34 5.85 -1.41
C CYS A 96 -0.73 5.83 -0.01
N ILE A 97 -1.04 4.80 0.76
CA ILE A 97 -0.42 4.51 2.05
C ILE A 97 0.61 3.39 1.83
N ALA A 98 1.82 3.56 2.33
CA ALA A 98 2.90 2.58 2.27
C ALA A 98 3.25 2.09 3.68
N PRO A 99 2.59 1.03 4.18
CA PRO A 99 2.89 0.48 5.49
C PRO A 99 4.22 -0.28 5.52
N SER A 100 4.83 -0.40 6.70
CA SER A 100 5.74 -1.47 7.03
C SER A 100 4.96 -2.69 7.52
N LEU A 101 5.67 -3.71 8.03
CA LEU A 101 5.03 -4.92 8.50
C LEU A 101 4.01 -4.61 9.60
N THR A 102 2.77 -4.95 9.31
CA THR A 102 1.60 -4.70 10.13
C THR A 102 0.96 -6.02 10.53
N LYS A 103 0.55 -6.18 11.78
CA LYS A 103 -0.14 -7.37 12.28
C LYS A 103 -1.44 -7.58 11.49
N SER A 104 -1.51 -8.69 10.76
CA SER A 104 -2.65 -9.04 9.92
C SER A 104 -2.61 -10.52 9.56
N LYS A 105 -3.71 -11.04 9.02
CA LYS A 105 -3.74 -12.43 8.50
C LYS A 105 -2.69 -12.66 7.40
N ILE A 106 -2.46 -11.68 6.53
CA ILE A 106 -1.46 -11.77 5.45
C ILE A 106 -0.05 -11.84 6.04
N ALA A 107 0.24 -11.11 7.12
CA ALA A 107 1.54 -11.06 7.76
C ALA A 107 1.86 -12.30 8.61
N SER A 108 0.88 -13.16 8.91
CA SER A 108 1.08 -14.35 9.75
C SER A 108 2.12 -15.33 9.20
N SER A 109 2.28 -15.39 7.88
CA SER A 109 3.32 -16.21 7.23
C SER A 109 4.74 -15.71 7.51
N ILE A 110 4.89 -14.42 7.85
CA ILE A 110 6.16 -13.76 8.18
C ILE A 110 6.38 -13.80 9.69
N ILE A 111 5.33 -13.48 10.47
CA ILE A 111 5.35 -13.42 11.94
C ILE A 111 5.05 -14.82 12.49
N LYS A 112 6.01 -15.73 12.40
CA LYS A 112 5.81 -17.14 12.76
C LYS A 112 5.83 -17.41 14.27
N ASN A 113 6.50 -16.56 15.04
CA ASN A 113 6.60 -16.67 16.50
C ASN A 113 7.03 -15.31 17.10
N GLU A 114 6.95 -15.22 18.43
CA GLU A 114 7.25 -14.04 19.21
C GLU A 114 8.69 -13.50 19.02
N LYS A 115 9.68 -14.40 18.92
CA LYS A 115 11.09 -14.01 18.68
C LYS A 115 11.26 -13.29 17.35
N ILE A 116 10.59 -13.77 16.30
CA ILE A 116 10.61 -13.14 14.96
C ILE A 116 9.89 -11.78 15.04
N GLU A 117 8.74 -11.73 15.71
CA GLU A 117 8.00 -10.49 15.93
C GLU A 117 8.86 -9.44 16.61
N GLU A 118 9.47 -9.77 17.74
CA GLU A 118 10.37 -8.88 18.47
C GLU A 118 11.59 -8.42 17.65
N SER A 119 12.20 -9.35 16.91
CA SER A 119 13.32 -9.04 16.05
C SER A 119 12.96 -8.00 14.99
N ILE A 120 11.79 -8.16 14.35
CA ILE A 120 11.32 -7.22 13.34
C ILE A 120 10.86 -5.90 13.99
N ALA A 121 10.23 -5.95 15.16
CA ALA A 121 9.83 -4.76 15.91
C ALA A 121 11.04 -3.88 16.25
N LYS A 122 12.16 -4.47 16.66
CA LYS A 122 13.42 -3.77 16.96
C LYS A 122 14.01 -3.02 15.75
N MET A 123 13.69 -3.44 14.53
CA MET A 123 14.12 -2.77 13.29
C MET A 123 13.33 -1.48 13.00
N HIS A 124 12.23 -1.25 13.69
CA HIS A 124 11.46 -0.01 13.58
C HIS A 124 11.94 0.98 14.64
N PRO A 125 12.19 2.25 14.31
CA PRO A 125 12.49 3.28 15.31
C PRO A 125 11.47 3.33 16.46
N LEU A 126 10.18 3.17 16.17
CA LEU A 126 9.12 3.12 17.19
C LEU A 126 9.01 1.78 17.94
N LYS A 127 9.94 0.82 17.72
CA LYS A 127 10.13 -0.43 18.47
C LYS A 127 8.90 -1.34 18.58
N ARG A 128 7.99 -1.26 17.60
CA ARG A 128 6.84 -2.17 17.47
C ARG A 128 6.52 -2.46 16.01
N LEU A 129 5.72 -3.49 15.76
CA LEU A 129 5.06 -3.67 14.47
C LEU A 129 3.91 -2.69 14.32
N GLY A 130 3.51 -2.43 13.08
CA GLY A 130 2.28 -1.71 12.79
C GLY A 130 1.04 -2.49 13.22
N GLU A 131 -0.03 -1.78 13.49
CA GLU A 131 -1.37 -2.32 13.69
C GLU A 131 -2.31 -1.79 12.61
N GLY A 132 -3.43 -2.48 12.37
CA GLY A 132 -4.38 -2.07 11.35
C GLY A 132 -4.84 -0.62 11.51
N ASN A 133 -5.05 -0.17 12.75
CA ASN A 133 -5.47 1.19 13.07
C ASN A 133 -4.43 2.26 12.69
N ASP A 134 -3.14 1.95 12.65
CA ASP A 134 -2.11 2.92 12.24
C ASP A 134 -2.37 3.39 10.79
N SER A 135 -2.65 2.46 9.89
CA SER A 135 -2.97 2.80 8.50
C SER A 135 -4.42 3.24 8.30
N ALA A 136 -5.37 2.67 9.07
CA ALA A 136 -6.79 3.01 8.95
C ALA A 136 -7.06 4.48 9.31
N ASN A 137 -6.41 5.00 10.34
CA ASN A 137 -6.55 6.42 10.75
C ASN A 137 -6.12 7.37 9.64
N LEU A 138 -5.00 7.07 8.96
CA LEU A 138 -4.56 7.87 7.82
C LEU A 138 -5.51 7.70 6.62
N ALA A 139 -6.01 6.49 6.36
CA ALA A 139 -6.96 6.25 5.29
C ALA A 139 -8.26 7.05 5.51
N ILE A 140 -8.81 7.04 6.71
CA ILE A 140 -9.98 7.84 7.07
C ILE A 140 -9.72 9.33 6.85
N PHE A 141 -8.57 9.85 7.30
CA PHE A 141 -8.19 11.24 7.04
C PHE A 141 -8.13 11.55 5.54
N LEU A 142 -7.48 10.71 4.74
CA LEU A 142 -7.34 10.89 3.29
C LEU A 142 -8.68 10.79 2.53
N LEU A 143 -9.64 10.02 3.05
CA LEU A 143 -10.97 9.88 2.45
C LEU A 143 -11.91 11.06 2.75
N THR A 144 -11.59 11.90 3.73
CA THR A 144 -12.44 13.01 4.15
C THR A 144 -12.00 14.35 3.54
N SER A 145 -12.83 15.39 3.69
CA SER A 145 -12.52 16.78 3.30
C SER A 145 -11.36 17.40 4.07
N LYS A 146 -10.95 16.81 5.21
CA LYS A 146 -9.81 17.28 6.00
C LYS A 146 -8.48 17.21 5.22
N SER A 147 -8.42 16.39 4.18
CA SER A 147 -7.26 16.24 3.28
C SER A 147 -7.52 16.85 1.88
N SER A 148 -8.37 17.87 1.79
CA SER A 148 -8.81 18.45 0.50
C SER A 148 -7.66 19.01 -0.37
N TRP A 149 -6.49 19.29 0.21
CA TRP A 149 -5.30 19.78 -0.47
C TRP A 149 -4.19 18.71 -0.62
N ILE A 150 -4.56 17.41 -0.49
CA ILE A 150 -3.62 16.30 -0.56
C ILE A 150 -4.06 15.34 -1.67
N THR A 151 -3.26 15.25 -2.73
CA THR A 151 -3.44 14.27 -3.83
C THR A 151 -2.08 13.88 -4.41
N GLY A 152 -1.97 12.70 -5.02
CA GLY A 152 -0.75 12.18 -5.62
C GLY A 152 0.34 11.77 -4.62
N GLN A 153 0.01 11.68 -3.32
CA GLN A 153 1.01 11.40 -2.29
C GLN A 153 1.11 9.90 -1.97
N ILE A 154 2.35 9.47 -1.75
CA ILE A 154 2.67 8.16 -1.20
C ILE A 154 3.20 8.40 0.23
N ILE A 155 2.41 8.03 1.24
CA ILE A 155 2.69 8.34 2.64
C ILE A 155 3.06 7.05 3.38
N ALA A 156 4.27 7.02 3.91
CA ALA A 156 4.73 5.89 4.72
C ALA A 156 4.06 5.88 6.10
N VAL A 157 3.58 4.69 6.51
CA VAL A 157 3.08 4.41 7.87
C VAL A 157 3.87 3.22 8.39
N ASP A 158 5.05 3.47 8.92
CA ASP A 158 6.08 2.45 9.05
C ASP A 158 6.91 2.54 10.34
N GLY A 159 6.51 3.35 11.29
CA GLY A 159 7.26 3.56 12.53
C GLY A 159 8.67 4.11 12.31
N GLY A 160 8.90 4.82 11.20
CA GLY A 160 10.17 5.43 10.82
C GLY A 160 11.14 4.50 10.07
N ARG A 161 10.72 3.25 9.76
CA ARG A 161 11.62 2.23 9.18
C ARG A 161 12.23 2.59 7.83
N SER A 162 11.53 3.37 7.00
CA SER A 162 12.01 3.73 5.67
C SER A 162 12.78 5.04 5.64
N SER A 163 12.59 5.93 6.61
CA SER A 163 13.07 7.31 6.57
C SER A 163 14.14 7.65 7.61
N ILE A 164 14.16 6.96 8.74
CA ILE A 164 15.15 7.17 9.78
C ILE A 164 15.80 5.84 10.19
N ALA A 165 17.12 5.84 10.41
CA ALA A 165 17.91 4.65 10.75
C ALA A 165 17.98 4.42 12.26
#